data_9ac6fb1dc2848eea0db4c2a0891e747f
#
_entry.id   9ac6fb1dc2848eea0db4c2a0891e747f
#
_cell.length_a   1.000
_cell.length_b   1.000
_cell.length_c   1.000
_cell.angle_alpha   90.00
_cell.angle_beta   90.00
_cell.angle_gamma   90.00
#
_symmetry.space_group_name_H-M   'P 1'
#
loop_
_entity.id
_entity.type
_entity.pdbx_description
1 polymer ?
#
loop_
_entity_poly.entity_id
_entity_poly.type
_entity_poly.pdbx_seq_one_letter_code
_entity_poly.pdbx_strand_id
1 'polypeptide(L)'
;MNNRSFSSRLSWRIIGIVSVIFFVSFIVIGLVSRYVIAHEAASAAPLVLALIPLLVGVIGLIILFFVCRREIRRMTRPVTELSVSALNMAKGNFKAKLPEINSKDEMLRLRDGFVYMQNSISDYIGQLKTTKSDNERMESELNVARTIQMGMLSTDFPPQLHALLQPAKEVGGDLYDFIRKDDMLHFAVGDVSGKGVPASLVMSITRAMLHFVATLDLPLKESVSRINNSVADTNSNDMFVTLFIARINLKTLRMDYCNAGHNPPVVIPPDGKPRFLPVKSNLAAGLLEQFPYEAEHIDLEPGTRLVAYTDGVTEAENDRLELYGEERLMEAVRHLEADMDEKTVVQRIYQSVKSFTAGHPQSDDITIMSVRV
;
A
#
# COMPACT_ATOMS: atom_id res chain seq x y z
N MET A 1 -38.42 -30.87 -18.47
CA MET A 1 -38.39 -30.60 -19.91
C MET A 1 -37.04 -31.05 -20.47
N ASN A 2 -37.06 -31.96 -21.44
CA ASN A 2 -35.89 -32.71 -21.92
C ASN A 2 -34.83 -31.78 -22.57
N ASN A 3 -33.81 -31.41 -21.77
CA ASN A 3 -32.60 -30.73 -22.27
C ASN A 3 -31.70 -31.76 -22.96
N ARG A 4 -32.06 -32.20 -24.17
CA ARG A 4 -31.13 -33.01 -24.95
C ARG A 4 -29.89 -32.17 -25.25
N SER A 5 -28.71 -32.70 -24.92
CA SER A 5 -27.44 -32.04 -25.23
C SER A 5 -27.36 -31.67 -26.70
N PHE A 6 -26.60 -30.63 -27.01
CA PHE A 6 -26.40 -30.16 -28.38
C PHE A 6 -25.89 -31.28 -29.30
N SER A 7 -24.93 -32.08 -28.83
CA SER A 7 -24.41 -33.23 -29.56
C SER A 7 -25.48 -34.26 -29.89
N SER A 8 -26.43 -34.50 -29.00
CA SER A 8 -27.52 -35.46 -29.20
C SER A 8 -28.51 -34.96 -30.24
N ARG A 9 -28.83 -33.65 -30.27
CA ARG A 9 -29.72 -33.04 -31.30
C ARG A 9 -29.11 -33.11 -32.71
N LEU A 10 -27.82 -32.90 -32.82
CA LEU A 10 -27.06 -32.99 -34.05
C LEU A 10 -27.06 -34.43 -34.59
N SER A 11 -26.70 -35.39 -33.71
CA SER A 11 -26.68 -36.81 -34.08
C SER A 11 -28.05 -37.29 -34.59
N TRP A 12 -29.14 -36.94 -33.90
CA TRP A 12 -30.48 -37.29 -34.33
C TRP A 12 -30.90 -36.67 -35.66
N ARG A 13 -30.52 -35.41 -35.95
CA ARG A 13 -30.77 -34.77 -37.23
C ARG A 13 -29.99 -35.41 -38.37
N ILE A 14 -28.72 -35.71 -38.18
CA ILE A 14 -27.90 -36.41 -39.18
C ILE A 14 -28.46 -37.81 -39.46
N ILE A 15 -28.76 -38.56 -38.39
CA ILE A 15 -29.37 -39.92 -38.51
C ILE A 15 -30.70 -39.82 -39.27
N GLY A 16 -31.56 -38.84 -38.93
CA GLY A 16 -32.83 -38.64 -39.64
C GLY A 16 -32.67 -38.36 -41.13
N ILE A 17 -31.74 -37.47 -41.51
CA ILE A 17 -31.46 -37.14 -42.90
C ILE A 17 -30.90 -38.33 -43.66
N VAL A 18 -29.94 -39.04 -43.07
CA VAL A 18 -29.38 -40.26 -43.66
C VAL A 18 -30.45 -41.30 -43.83
N SER A 19 -31.31 -41.53 -42.83
CA SER A 19 -32.43 -42.49 -42.91
C SER A 19 -33.43 -42.15 -44.04
N VAL A 20 -33.77 -40.84 -44.19
CA VAL A 20 -34.66 -40.39 -45.29
C VAL A 20 -34.01 -40.64 -46.65
N ILE A 21 -32.72 -40.32 -46.82
CA ILE A 21 -31.97 -40.56 -48.06
C ILE A 21 -31.98 -42.07 -48.40
N PHE A 22 -31.67 -42.93 -47.41
CA PHE A 22 -31.72 -44.36 -47.60
C PHE A 22 -33.13 -44.85 -47.98
N PHE A 23 -34.16 -44.36 -47.31
CA PHE A 23 -35.53 -44.74 -47.55
C PHE A 23 -36.01 -44.35 -48.96
N VAL A 24 -35.71 -43.10 -49.38
CA VAL A 24 -36.03 -42.59 -50.75
C VAL A 24 -35.27 -43.44 -51.79
N SER A 25 -33.96 -43.68 -51.55
CA SER A 25 -33.17 -44.52 -52.47
C SER A 25 -33.78 -45.91 -52.65
N PHE A 26 -34.22 -46.55 -51.53
CA PHE A 26 -34.81 -47.86 -51.51
C PHE A 26 -36.15 -47.88 -52.32
N ILE A 27 -37.00 -46.85 -52.11
CA ILE A 27 -38.27 -46.72 -52.91
C ILE A 27 -37.97 -46.55 -54.39
N VAL A 28 -37.02 -45.68 -54.74
CA VAL A 28 -36.68 -45.40 -56.19
C VAL A 28 -36.15 -46.68 -56.86
N ILE A 29 -35.26 -47.45 -56.15
CA ILE A 29 -34.73 -48.69 -56.62
C ILE A 29 -35.89 -49.70 -56.85
N GLY A 30 -36.80 -49.79 -55.84
CA GLY A 30 -37.99 -50.68 -56.01
C GLY A 30 -38.91 -50.33 -57.14
N LEU A 31 -39.22 -49.03 -57.35
CA LEU A 31 -40.06 -48.58 -58.46
C LEU A 31 -39.40 -48.80 -59.79
N VAL A 32 -38.12 -48.51 -59.96
CA VAL A 32 -37.33 -48.72 -61.14
C VAL A 32 -37.28 -50.20 -61.49
N SER A 33 -36.98 -51.06 -60.49
CA SER A 33 -37.02 -52.53 -60.73
C SER A 33 -38.38 -53.04 -61.20
N ARG A 34 -39.47 -52.58 -60.59
CA ARG A 34 -40.82 -52.96 -61.01
C ARG A 34 -41.13 -52.49 -62.45
N TYR A 35 -40.74 -51.25 -62.78
CA TYR A 35 -40.96 -50.71 -64.13
C TYR A 35 -40.18 -51.49 -65.18
N VAL A 36 -38.94 -51.81 -64.97
CA VAL A 36 -38.08 -52.57 -65.86
C VAL A 36 -38.63 -54.02 -66.06
N ILE A 37 -39.09 -54.66 -65.00
CA ILE A 37 -39.67 -56.01 -65.06
C ILE A 37 -41.03 -56.01 -65.87
N ALA A 38 -41.82 -54.94 -65.67
CA ALA A 38 -43.18 -54.86 -66.36
C ALA A 38 -43.11 -54.55 -67.82
N HIS A 39 -42.00 -53.95 -68.34
CA HIS A 39 -41.93 -53.52 -69.75
C HIS A 39 -40.99 -54.33 -70.67
N GLU A 40 -40.58 -55.58 -70.25
CA GLU A 40 -39.73 -56.52 -71.03
C GLU A 40 -38.53 -55.86 -71.76
N ALA A 41 -37.96 -54.78 -71.25
CA ALA A 41 -36.85 -54.05 -71.86
C ALA A 41 -35.55 -54.81 -71.71
N ALA A 42 -35.39 -55.95 -72.35
CA ALA A 42 -34.31 -56.91 -72.07
C ALA A 42 -32.88 -56.44 -72.45
N SER A 43 -32.70 -55.44 -73.29
CA SER A 43 -31.35 -55.05 -73.77
C SER A 43 -30.70 -53.88 -72.97
N ALA A 44 -31.49 -52.93 -72.48
CA ALA A 44 -30.99 -51.80 -71.74
C ALA A 44 -31.16 -51.89 -70.18
N ALA A 45 -31.88 -52.92 -69.72
CA ALA A 45 -32.25 -53.13 -68.32
C ALA A 45 -31.10 -53.16 -67.35
N PRO A 46 -29.96 -53.81 -67.54
CA PRO A 46 -28.91 -53.92 -66.57
C PRO A 46 -28.17 -52.55 -66.32
N LEU A 47 -28.05 -51.75 -67.37
CA LEU A 47 -27.38 -50.47 -67.28
C LEU A 47 -28.25 -49.43 -66.55
N VAL A 48 -29.52 -49.38 -66.79
CA VAL A 48 -30.48 -48.48 -66.14
C VAL A 48 -30.69 -48.86 -64.68
N LEU A 49 -30.75 -50.17 -64.36
CA LEU A 49 -30.85 -50.64 -63.01
C LEU A 49 -29.59 -50.24 -62.12
N ALA A 50 -28.43 -50.15 -62.77
CA ALA A 50 -27.19 -49.77 -62.08
C ALA A 50 -27.00 -48.25 -62.00
N LEU A 51 -27.36 -47.46 -63.03
CA LEU A 51 -27.11 -46.04 -63.10
C LEU A 51 -28.07 -45.19 -62.24
N ILE A 52 -29.35 -45.53 -62.14
CA ILE A 52 -30.31 -44.74 -61.36
C ILE A 52 -30.00 -44.78 -59.83
N PRO A 53 -29.74 -45.97 -59.18
CA PRO A 53 -29.34 -46.01 -57.78
C PRO A 53 -28.05 -45.27 -57.50
N LEU A 54 -27.09 -45.32 -58.45
CA LEU A 54 -25.83 -44.60 -58.30
C LEU A 54 -26.09 -43.08 -58.35
N LEU A 55 -26.89 -42.57 -59.27
CA LEU A 55 -27.25 -41.16 -59.40
C LEU A 55 -27.98 -40.66 -58.12
N VAL A 56 -28.96 -41.41 -57.63
CA VAL A 56 -29.68 -41.10 -56.35
C VAL A 56 -28.75 -41.07 -55.20
N GLY A 57 -27.80 -42.04 -55.13
CA GLY A 57 -26.78 -42.07 -54.07
C GLY A 57 -25.87 -40.83 -54.10
N VAL A 58 -25.40 -40.43 -55.29
CA VAL A 58 -24.54 -39.23 -55.41
C VAL A 58 -25.33 -37.97 -55.07
N ILE A 59 -26.57 -37.81 -55.50
CA ILE A 59 -27.43 -36.68 -55.14
C ILE A 59 -27.63 -36.66 -53.59
N GLY A 60 -27.89 -37.81 -52.98
CA GLY A 60 -28.03 -37.95 -51.54
C GLY A 60 -26.77 -37.53 -50.76
N LEU A 61 -25.58 -37.93 -51.22
CA LEU A 61 -24.31 -37.50 -50.63
C LEU A 61 -24.09 -36.00 -50.76
N ILE A 62 -24.43 -35.40 -51.89
CA ILE A 62 -24.34 -33.95 -52.10
C ILE A 62 -25.26 -33.21 -51.10
N ILE A 63 -26.50 -33.64 -50.98
CA ILE A 63 -27.45 -33.04 -50.03
C ILE A 63 -26.92 -33.19 -48.60
N LEU A 64 -26.47 -34.38 -48.24
CA LEU A 64 -25.89 -34.63 -46.91
C LEU A 64 -24.69 -33.72 -46.65
N PHE A 65 -23.79 -33.57 -47.62
CA PHE A 65 -22.64 -32.68 -47.52
C PHE A 65 -23.05 -31.23 -47.24
N PHE A 66 -24.03 -30.70 -48.01
CA PHE A 66 -24.47 -29.33 -47.77
C PHE A 66 -25.19 -29.13 -46.44
N VAL A 67 -25.99 -30.11 -46.01
CA VAL A 67 -26.65 -30.07 -44.70
C VAL A 67 -25.63 -30.13 -43.57
N CYS A 68 -24.69 -31.08 -43.64
CA CYS A 68 -23.61 -31.16 -42.61
C CYS A 68 -22.78 -29.88 -42.57
N ARG A 69 -22.37 -29.35 -43.72
CA ARG A 69 -21.65 -28.09 -43.84
C ARG A 69 -22.41 -26.91 -43.22
N ARG A 70 -23.72 -26.83 -43.44
CA ARG A 70 -24.59 -25.79 -42.86
C ARG A 70 -24.67 -25.93 -41.33
N GLU A 71 -24.87 -27.14 -40.82
CA GLU A 71 -24.96 -27.35 -39.36
C GLU A 71 -23.62 -27.13 -38.68
N ILE A 72 -22.50 -27.58 -39.23
CA ILE A 72 -21.16 -27.31 -38.73
C ILE A 72 -20.89 -25.80 -38.64
N ARG A 73 -21.15 -25.06 -39.71
CA ARG A 73 -20.98 -23.59 -39.71
C ARG A 73 -21.83 -22.91 -38.65
N ARG A 74 -23.09 -23.35 -38.48
CA ARG A 74 -24.00 -22.79 -37.48
C ARG A 74 -23.49 -23.03 -36.06
N MET A 75 -22.70 -24.07 -35.83
CA MET A 75 -22.12 -24.43 -34.54
C MET A 75 -20.80 -23.71 -34.28
N THR A 76 -19.93 -23.63 -35.27
CA THR A 76 -18.57 -23.09 -35.07
C THR A 76 -18.54 -21.56 -35.06
N ARG A 77 -19.45 -20.90 -35.77
CA ARG A 77 -19.51 -19.44 -35.87
C ARG A 77 -19.60 -18.74 -34.47
N PRO A 78 -20.52 -19.11 -33.58
CA PRO A 78 -20.60 -18.48 -32.25
C PRO A 78 -19.33 -18.68 -31.41
N VAL A 79 -18.68 -19.86 -31.51
CA VAL A 79 -17.42 -20.13 -30.81
C VAL A 79 -16.30 -19.21 -31.30
N THR A 80 -16.21 -19.02 -32.63
CA THR A 80 -15.22 -18.11 -33.21
C THR A 80 -15.48 -16.67 -32.79
N GLU A 81 -16.73 -16.23 -32.79
CA GLU A 81 -17.11 -14.87 -32.35
C GLU A 81 -16.82 -14.65 -30.84
N LEU A 82 -17.09 -15.65 -30.00
CA LEU A 82 -16.73 -15.61 -28.58
C LEU A 82 -15.20 -15.59 -28.37
N SER A 83 -14.44 -16.34 -29.17
CA SER A 83 -12.97 -16.32 -29.11
C SER A 83 -12.41 -14.96 -29.50
N VAL A 84 -12.97 -14.30 -30.54
CA VAL A 84 -12.59 -12.93 -30.91
C VAL A 84 -12.92 -11.95 -29.78
N SER A 85 -14.08 -12.11 -29.14
CA SER A 85 -14.47 -11.27 -27.99
C SER A 85 -13.53 -11.48 -26.80
N ALA A 86 -13.11 -12.72 -26.51
CA ALA A 86 -12.11 -13.03 -25.49
C ALA A 86 -10.76 -12.37 -25.79
N LEU A 87 -10.30 -12.40 -27.05
CA LEU A 87 -9.07 -11.70 -27.45
C LEU A 87 -9.18 -10.18 -27.32
N ASN A 88 -10.34 -9.59 -27.59
CA ASN A 88 -10.58 -8.17 -27.37
C ASN A 88 -10.55 -7.81 -25.88
N MET A 89 -11.13 -8.66 -25.02
CA MET A 89 -11.04 -8.50 -23.57
C MET A 89 -9.59 -8.61 -23.05
N ALA A 90 -8.82 -9.56 -23.59
CA ALA A 90 -7.38 -9.69 -23.25
C ALA A 90 -6.56 -8.45 -23.66
N LYS A 91 -7.01 -7.69 -24.67
CA LYS A 91 -6.42 -6.40 -25.08
C LYS A 91 -6.96 -5.20 -24.29
N GLY A 92 -7.76 -5.43 -23.26
CA GLY A 92 -8.32 -4.36 -22.41
C GLY A 92 -9.66 -3.78 -22.88
N ASN A 93 -10.27 -4.30 -23.95
CA ASN A 93 -11.58 -3.86 -24.40
C ASN A 93 -12.70 -4.69 -23.75
N PHE A 94 -13.03 -4.35 -22.52
CA PHE A 94 -14.07 -5.03 -21.73
C PHE A 94 -15.51 -4.60 -22.08
N LYS A 95 -15.69 -3.64 -23.00
CA LYS A 95 -17.01 -3.20 -23.47
C LYS A 95 -17.37 -3.79 -24.84
N ALA A 96 -16.57 -4.72 -25.37
CA ALA A 96 -16.85 -5.38 -26.64
C ALA A 96 -18.18 -6.12 -26.58
N LYS A 97 -19.04 -5.92 -27.61
CA LYS A 97 -20.34 -6.58 -27.68
C LYS A 97 -20.15 -8.08 -27.91
N LEU A 98 -20.75 -8.90 -27.06
CA LEU A 98 -20.76 -10.36 -27.20
C LEU A 98 -21.80 -10.78 -28.25
N PRO A 99 -21.59 -11.89 -28.99
CA PRO A 99 -22.52 -12.37 -29.98
C PRO A 99 -23.86 -12.78 -29.37
N GLU A 100 -24.94 -12.54 -30.09
CA GLU A 100 -26.26 -13.04 -29.71
C GLU A 100 -26.39 -14.52 -30.11
N ILE A 101 -26.62 -15.39 -29.14
CA ILE A 101 -26.76 -16.82 -29.36
C ILE A 101 -28.19 -17.23 -29.08
N ASN A 102 -28.97 -17.47 -30.14
CA ASN A 102 -30.36 -17.95 -30.09
C ASN A 102 -30.41 -19.48 -29.99
N SER A 103 -29.86 -20.01 -28.90
CA SER A 103 -29.82 -21.44 -28.59
C SER A 103 -30.20 -21.64 -27.13
N LYS A 104 -30.79 -22.80 -26.82
CA LYS A 104 -31.14 -23.19 -25.42
C LYS A 104 -30.24 -24.32 -24.92
N ASP A 105 -29.01 -24.35 -25.34
CA ASP A 105 -28.06 -25.42 -25.09
C ASP A 105 -26.76 -24.90 -24.41
N GLU A 106 -25.73 -25.71 -24.43
CA GLU A 106 -24.42 -25.44 -23.84
C GLU A 106 -23.77 -24.15 -24.39
N MET A 107 -24.12 -23.77 -25.63
CA MET A 107 -23.59 -22.55 -26.27
C MET A 107 -24.15 -21.29 -25.62
N LEU A 108 -25.43 -21.29 -25.21
CA LEU A 108 -26.01 -20.18 -24.46
C LEU A 108 -25.36 -20.08 -23.08
N ARG A 109 -25.16 -21.21 -22.38
CA ARG A 109 -24.49 -21.24 -21.08
C ARG A 109 -23.06 -20.71 -21.18
N LEU A 110 -22.33 -21.07 -22.23
CA LEU A 110 -20.98 -20.56 -22.48
C LEU A 110 -21.00 -19.04 -22.68
N ARG A 111 -21.90 -18.53 -23.50
CA ARG A 111 -22.07 -17.08 -23.71
C ARG A 111 -22.42 -16.35 -22.41
N ASP A 112 -23.32 -16.89 -21.60
CA ASP A 112 -23.72 -16.30 -20.33
C ASP A 112 -22.56 -16.30 -19.31
N GLY A 113 -21.71 -17.33 -19.33
CA GLY A 113 -20.45 -17.36 -18.57
C GLY A 113 -19.48 -16.24 -19.01
N PHE A 114 -19.38 -15.98 -20.32
CA PHE A 114 -18.58 -14.86 -20.83
C PHE A 114 -19.16 -13.50 -20.43
N VAL A 115 -20.49 -13.32 -20.47
CA VAL A 115 -21.16 -12.09 -20.03
C VAL A 115 -20.87 -11.84 -18.53
N TYR A 116 -21.01 -12.88 -17.71
CA TYR A 116 -20.72 -12.79 -16.29
C TYR A 116 -19.25 -12.40 -16.03
N MET A 117 -18.32 -13.08 -16.70
CA MET A 117 -16.89 -12.76 -16.60
C MET A 117 -16.59 -11.32 -17.05
N GLN A 118 -17.16 -10.86 -18.17
CA GLN A 118 -16.98 -9.50 -18.67
C GLN A 118 -17.46 -8.44 -17.67
N ASN A 119 -18.65 -8.64 -17.10
CA ASN A 119 -19.21 -7.74 -16.09
C ASN A 119 -18.35 -7.72 -14.83
N SER A 120 -17.98 -8.91 -14.30
CA SER A 120 -17.14 -9.01 -13.11
C SER A 120 -15.79 -8.31 -13.28
N ILE A 121 -15.11 -8.51 -14.42
CA ILE A 121 -13.84 -7.83 -14.71
C ILE A 121 -14.04 -6.31 -14.81
N SER A 122 -15.12 -5.87 -15.48
CA SER A 122 -15.43 -4.43 -15.60
C SER A 122 -15.67 -3.78 -14.25
N ASP A 123 -16.38 -4.47 -13.36
CA ASP A 123 -16.64 -4.01 -11.99
C ASP A 123 -15.35 -3.94 -11.16
N TYR A 124 -14.48 -4.97 -11.25
CA TYR A 124 -13.17 -4.97 -10.61
C TYR A 124 -12.30 -3.80 -11.06
N ILE A 125 -12.25 -3.54 -12.36
CA ILE A 125 -11.49 -2.40 -12.91
C ILE A 125 -12.06 -1.07 -12.40
N GLY A 126 -13.40 -0.97 -12.35
CA GLY A 126 -14.08 0.20 -11.77
C GLY A 126 -13.65 0.43 -10.31
N GLN A 127 -13.73 -0.60 -9.47
CA GLN A 127 -13.30 -0.55 -8.07
C GLN A 127 -11.83 -0.18 -7.91
N LEU A 128 -10.93 -0.82 -8.68
CA LEU A 128 -9.50 -0.51 -8.65
C LEU A 128 -9.22 0.95 -9.01
N LYS A 129 -9.91 1.49 -10.02
CA LYS A 129 -9.75 2.89 -10.43
C LYS A 129 -10.22 3.86 -9.35
N THR A 130 -11.35 3.57 -8.70
CA THR A 130 -11.87 4.38 -7.58
C THR A 130 -10.89 4.34 -6.41
N THR A 131 -10.49 3.14 -5.98
CA THR A 131 -9.53 2.96 -4.87
C THR A 131 -8.20 3.67 -5.15
N LYS A 132 -7.69 3.58 -6.39
CA LYS A 132 -6.46 4.29 -6.78
C LYS A 132 -6.63 5.80 -6.68
N SER A 133 -7.75 6.34 -7.18
CA SER A 133 -8.03 7.79 -7.10
C SER A 133 -8.19 8.26 -5.66
N ASP A 134 -8.84 7.47 -4.79
CA ASP A 134 -9.00 7.78 -3.38
C ASP A 134 -7.66 7.76 -2.64
N ASN A 135 -6.78 6.78 -2.95
CA ASN A 135 -5.43 6.73 -2.40
C ASN A 135 -4.59 7.93 -2.83
N GLU A 136 -4.58 8.28 -4.13
CA GLU A 136 -3.85 9.46 -4.64
C GLU A 136 -4.33 10.76 -3.98
N ARG A 137 -5.63 10.87 -3.72
CA ARG A 137 -6.21 12.00 -2.99
C ARG A 137 -5.74 12.02 -1.53
N MET A 138 -5.81 10.87 -0.85
CA MET A 138 -5.37 10.74 0.54
C MET A 138 -3.88 11.06 0.70
N GLU A 139 -3.02 10.56 -0.18
CA GLU A 139 -1.59 10.90 -0.19
C GLU A 139 -1.37 12.41 -0.38
N SER A 140 -2.16 13.05 -1.26
CA SER A 140 -2.09 14.51 -1.44
C SER A 140 -2.49 15.27 -0.19
N GLU A 141 -3.58 14.87 0.49
CA GLU A 141 -4.03 15.49 1.74
C GLU A 141 -2.98 15.31 2.87
N LEU A 142 -2.38 14.13 2.98
CA LEU A 142 -1.31 13.85 3.95
C LEU A 142 -0.03 14.64 3.65
N ASN A 143 0.33 14.85 2.39
CA ASN A 143 1.47 15.70 2.03
C ASN A 143 1.24 17.17 2.41
N VAL A 144 0.00 17.67 2.31
CA VAL A 144 -0.35 19.00 2.83
C VAL A 144 -0.21 19.04 4.36
N ALA A 145 -0.71 18.03 5.07
CA ALA A 145 -0.56 17.92 6.52
C ALA A 145 0.92 17.90 6.93
N ARG A 146 1.76 17.15 6.22
CA ARG A 146 3.22 17.14 6.41
C ARG A 146 3.83 18.54 6.26
N THR A 147 3.45 19.25 5.20
CA THR A 147 3.97 20.60 4.95
C THR A 147 3.61 21.55 6.08
N ILE A 148 2.38 21.45 6.60
CA ILE A 148 1.93 22.24 7.76
C ILE A 148 2.74 21.85 9.00
N GLN A 149 2.88 20.54 9.29
CA GLN A 149 3.61 20.04 10.44
C GLN A 149 5.08 20.48 10.43
N MET A 150 5.77 20.28 9.30
CA MET A 150 7.16 20.71 9.16
C MET A 150 7.32 22.23 9.23
N GLY A 151 6.31 22.99 8.76
CA GLY A 151 6.27 24.44 8.90
C GLY A 151 6.03 24.95 10.33
N MET A 152 5.53 24.09 11.21
CA MET A 152 5.43 24.43 12.65
C MET A 152 6.77 24.36 13.35
N LEU A 153 7.70 23.49 12.89
CA LEU A 153 9.00 23.35 13.54
C LEU A 153 9.84 24.60 13.40
N SER A 154 10.56 24.93 14.46
CA SER A 154 11.47 26.08 14.46
C SER A 154 12.68 25.76 13.58
N THR A 155 12.98 26.65 12.62
CA THR A 155 14.07 26.48 11.65
C THR A 155 15.14 27.57 11.73
N ASP A 156 14.89 28.65 12.49
CA ASP A 156 15.84 29.73 12.73
C ASP A 156 16.73 29.40 13.94
N PHE A 157 17.69 28.51 13.69
CA PHE A 157 18.56 27.96 14.73
C PHE A 157 19.57 28.99 15.22
N PRO A 158 19.70 29.19 16.56
CA PRO A 158 20.80 29.94 17.12
C PRO A 158 22.13 29.18 16.94
N PRO A 159 23.29 29.89 16.98
CA PRO A 159 24.58 29.21 16.75
C PRO A 159 24.88 28.03 17.67
N GLN A 160 24.23 28.01 18.84
CA GLN A 160 24.43 26.97 19.86
C GLN A 160 23.60 25.71 19.67
N LEU A 161 22.65 25.71 18.69
CA LEU A 161 21.69 24.62 18.57
C LEU A 161 21.39 24.33 17.12
N HIS A 162 21.29 23.02 16.79
CA HIS A 162 20.71 22.56 15.54
C HIS A 162 19.91 21.30 15.77
N ALA A 163 18.86 21.10 14.99
CA ALA A 163 18.05 19.89 15.03
C ALA A 163 17.68 19.41 13.64
N LEU A 164 17.41 18.11 13.52
CA LEU A 164 16.89 17.45 12.33
C LEU A 164 15.75 16.55 12.76
N LEU A 165 14.66 16.57 11.99
CA LEU A 165 13.56 15.61 12.11
C LEU A 165 13.30 15.03 10.71
N GLN A 166 13.39 13.72 10.62
CA GLN A 166 13.08 12.96 9.41
C GLN A 166 11.93 12.00 9.68
N PRO A 167 10.71 12.32 9.24
CA PRO A 167 9.57 11.44 9.45
C PRO A 167 9.71 10.13 8.68
N ALA A 168 9.21 9.03 9.25
CA ALA A 168 9.12 7.71 8.61
C ALA A 168 7.94 7.62 7.65
N LYS A 169 6.87 8.37 7.93
CA LYS A 169 5.66 8.45 7.12
C LYS A 169 5.41 9.89 6.66
N GLU A 170 4.25 10.12 6.06
CA GLU A 170 3.84 11.45 5.59
C GLU A 170 3.77 12.45 6.75
N VAL A 171 3.27 12.04 7.91
CA VAL A 171 3.26 12.83 9.16
C VAL A 171 3.79 12.00 10.31
N GLY A 172 4.55 12.62 11.21
CA GLY A 172 5.24 11.97 12.33
C GLY A 172 4.67 12.34 13.70
N GLY A 173 5.06 11.53 14.72
CA GLY A 173 4.82 11.78 16.14
C GLY A 173 5.91 12.59 16.80
N ASP A 174 7.12 12.53 16.25
CA ASP A 174 8.29 13.21 16.79
C ASP A 174 8.16 14.73 16.78
N LEU A 175 8.78 15.34 17.75
CA LEU A 175 8.93 16.80 17.84
C LEU A 175 10.29 17.20 18.37
N TYR A 176 10.75 18.34 17.91
CA TYR A 176 11.73 19.15 18.61
C TYR A 176 11.24 20.59 18.68
N ASP A 177 11.68 21.31 19.68
CA ASP A 177 11.43 22.75 19.74
C ASP A 177 12.51 23.45 20.55
N PHE A 178 12.67 24.73 20.32
CA PHE A 178 13.56 25.58 21.10
C PHE A 178 13.04 27.02 21.13
N ILE A 179 13.30 27.69 22.24
CA ILE A 179 12.92 29.09 22.44
C ILE A 179 14.08 29.77 23.14
N ARG A 180 14.61 30.81 22.55
CA ARG A 180 15.58 31.69 23.19
C ARG A 180 14.90 32.94 23.69
N LYS A 181 15.01 33.19 25.00
CA LYS A 181 14.54 34.41 25.64
C LYS A 181 15.69 34.97 26.49
N ASP A 182 16.22 36.09 26.07
CA ASP A 182 17.39 36.71 26.70
C ASP A 182 18.60 35.74 26.78
N ASP A 183 19.05 35.45 27.98
CA ASP A 183 20.15 34.50 28.26
C ASP A 183 19.67 33.07 28.51
N MET A 184 18.38 32.81 28.41
CA MET A 184 17.78 31.47 28.60
C MET A 184 17.51 30.81 27.26
N LEU A 185 18.04 29.61 27.08
CA LEU A 185 17.72 28.73 25.97
C LEU A 185 16.86 27.56 26.48
N HIS A 186 15.61 27.54 26.12
CA HIS A 186 14.70 26.40 26.33
C HIS A 186 14.74 25.49 25.10
N PHE A 187 14.77 24.18 25.30
CA PHE A 187 14.69 23.23 24.23
C PHE A 187 14.04 21.91 24.69
N ALA A 188 13.45 21.21 23.75
CA ALA A 188 12.81 19.92 24.00
C ALA A 188 12.93 19.02 22.79
N VAL A 189 12.98 17.70 23.07
CA VAL A 189 12.80 16.63 22.08
C VAL A 189 11.76 15.68 22.68
N GLY A 190 10.85 15.19 21.85
CA GLY A 190 9.81 14.26 22.29
C GLY A 190 9.35 13.37 21.16
N ASP A 191 8.72 12.27 21.56
CA ASP A 191 8.09 11.31 20.67
C ASP A 191 6.73 10.92 21.21
N VAL A 192 5.71 10.98 20.35
CA VAL A 192 4.32 10.63 20.66
C VAL A 192 4.07 9.16 20.33
N SER A 193 3.56 8.41 21.31
CA SER A 193 3.17 7.02 21.10
C SER A 193 2.22 6.87 19.91
N GLY A 194 2.48 5.87 19.05
CA GLY A 194 1.70 5.64 17.84
C GLY A 194 2.26 6.38 16.63
N LYS A 195 1.54 6.34 15.49
CA LYS A 195 2.04 6.85 14.21
C LYS A 195 0.92 7.50 13.38
N GLY A 196 1.32 8.39 12.48
CA GLY A 196 0.41 9.03 11.53
C GLY A 196 -0.39 10.20 12.11
N VAL A 197 -1.57 10.45 11.57
CA VAL A 197 -2.37 11.65 11.88
C VAL A 197 -2.69 11.82 13.37
N PRO A 198 -3.13 10.79 14.12
CA PRO A 198 -3.39 10.97 15.56
C PRO A 198 -2.15 11.42 16.34
N ALA A 199 -0.99 10.80 16.10
CA ALA A 199 0.27 11.17 16.77
C ALA A 199 0.68 12.60 16.40
N SER A 200 0.54 13.01 15.15
CA SER A 200 0.88 14.35 14.69
C SER A 200 0.01 15.45 15.33
N LEU A 201 -1.24 15.15 15.67
CA LEU A 201 -2.12 16.08 16.39
C LEU A 201 -1.68 16.26 17.84
N VAL A 202 -1.38 15.17 18.56
CA VAL A 202 -0.86 15.22 19.94
C VAL A 202 0.49 15.93 19.96
N MET A 203 1.37 15.68 18.98
CA MET A 203 2.63 16.39 18.79
C MET A 203 2.40 17.90 18.69
N SER A 204 1.45 18.33 17.86
CA SER A 204 1.13 19.74 17.67
C SER A 204 0.64 20.42 18.95
N ILE A 205 -0.20 19.73 19.74
CA ILE A 205 -0.68 20.20 21.04
C ILE A 205 0.50 20.30 22.01
N THR A 206 1.34 19.26 22.09
CA THR A 206 2.52 19.22 22.96
C THR A 206 3.45 20.40 22.66
N ARG A 207 3.73 20.64 21.38
CA ARG A 207 4.56 21.76 20.94
C ARG A 207 3.95 23.13 21.29
N ALA A 208 2.65 23.32 21.07
CA ALA A 208 1.97 24.56 21.47
C ALA A 208 2.06 24.79 22.99
N MET A 209 1.94 23.73 23.78
CA MET A 209 2.10 23.80 25.24
C MET A 209 3.55 24.11 25.65
N LEU A 210 4.56 23.56 24.96
CA LEU A 210 5.98 23.91 25.18
C LEU A 210 6.20 25.41 24.99
N HIS A 211 5.70 26.00 23.91
CA HIS A 211 5.76 27.44 23.66
C HIS A 211 5.04 28.24 24.75
N PHE A 212 3.86 27.80 25.15
CA PHE A 212 3.08 28.49 26.18
C PHE A 212 3.79 28.47 27.53
N VAL A 213 4.27 27.33 28.02
CA VAL A 213 4.94 27.23 29.31
C VAL A 213 6.29 27.96 29.33
N ALA A 214 6.99 28.05 28.20
CA ALA A 214 8.23 28.82 28.11
C ALA A 214 8.02 30.34 28.23
N THR A 215 6.80 30.84 28.00
CA THR A 215 6.45 32.26 28.27
C THR A 215 6.23 32.54 29.76
N LEU A 216 5.90 31.48 30.51
CA LEU A 216 5.65 31.56 31.95
C LEU A 216 6.95 31.33 32.68
N ASP A 217 7.31 32.18 33.63
CA ASP A 217 8.51 31.99 34.47
C ASP A 217 8.24 30.98 35.58
N LEU A 218 7.94 29.73 35.20
CA LEU A 218 7.61 28.64 36.11
C LEU A 218 8.80 27.73 36.41
N PRO A 219 8.83 27.08 37.55
CA PRO A 219 9.74 25.94 37.80
C PRO A 219 9.52 24.88 36.70
N LEU A 220 10.61 24.26 36.21
CA LEU A 220 10.56 23.32 35.08
C LEU A 220 9.61 22.14 35.36
N LYS A 221 9.60 21.61 36.57
CA LYS A 221 8.66 20.56 37.01
C LYS A 221 7.19 20.93 36.84
N GLU A 222 6.84 22.19 37.11
CA GLU A 222 5.46 22.69 36.91
C GLU A 222 5.13 22.85 35.45
N SER A 223 6.08 23.30 34.63
CA SER A 223 5.95 23.37 33.19
C SER A 223 5.63 22.00 32.58
N VAL A 224 6.39 20.94 33.01
CA VAL A 224 6.12 19.56 32.52
C VAL A 224 4.79 19.04 33.04
N SER A 225 4.40 19.33 34.28
CA SER A 225 3.09 18.94 34.82
C SER A 225 1.93 19.56 34.02
N ARG A 226 2.06 20.82 33.56
CA ARG A 226 1.04 21.48 32.73
C ARG A 226 0.95 20.83 31.34
N ILE A 227 2.09 20.50 30.73
CA ILE A 227 2.14 19.78 29.46
C ILE A 227 1.45 18.41 29.63
N ASN A 228 1.84 17.65 30.65
CA ASN A 228 1.25 16.34 30.98
C ASN A 228 -0.28 16.41 31.07
N ASN A 229 -0.79 17.34 31.89
CA ASN A 229 -2.23 17.45 32.11
C ASN A 229 -2.96 17.85 30.81
N SER A 230 -2.37 18.75 30.01
CA SER A 230 -2.95 19.12 28.71
C SER A 230 -2.98 17.95 27.73
N VAL A 231 -1.96 17.11 27.70
CA VAL A 231 -1.94 15.89 26.87
C VAL A 231 -2.98 14.88 27.39
N ALA A 232 -3.04 14.64 28.70
CA ALA A 232 -3.99 13.73 29.33
C ALA A 232 -5.44 14.15 29.08
N ASP A 233 -5.77 15.43 29.26
CA ASP A 233 -7.12 15.98 29.05
C ASP A 233 -7.62 15.84 27.59
N THR A 234 -6.71 15.88 26.63
CA THR A 234 -7.04 15.76 25.21
C THR A 234 -6.99 14.33 24.68
N ASN A 235 -6.59 13.40 25.52
CA ASN A 235 -6.22 12.04 25.14
C ASN A 235 -7.37 11.04 25.20
N SER A 236 -8.21 11.03 24.18
CA SER A 236 -9.29 10.03 24.03
C SER A 236 -8.80 8.63 23.59
N ASN A 237 -7.49 8.46 23.28
CA ASN A 237 -6.94 7.26 22.65
C ASN A 237 -5.74 6.65 23.41
N ASP A 238 -5.59 6.94 24.71
CA ASP A 238 -4.48 6.46 25.56
C ASP A 238 -3.07 6.74 24.99
N MET A 239 -2.92 7.84 24.22
CA MET A 239 -1.64 8.25 23.66
C MET A 239 -0.84 9.03 24.70
N PHE A 240 0.46 8.89 24.68
CA PHE A 240 1.38 9.59 25.58
C PHE A 240 2.55 10.16 24.79
N VAL A 241 3.29 11.03 25.42
CA VAL A 241 4.47 11.66 24.82
C VAL A 241 5.68 11.40 25.72
N THR A 242 6.71 10.75 25.18
CA THR A 242 8.00 10.76 25.83
C THR A 242 8.65 12.12 25.57
N LEU A 243 9.16 12.80 26.59
CA LEU A 243 9.62 14.17 26.48
C LEU A 243 10.87 14.42 27.29
N PHE A 244 11.95 14.87 26.64
CA PHE A 244 13.07 15.52 27.30
C PHE A 244 12.92 17.04 27.12
N ILE A 245 12.86 17.76 28.23
CA ILE A 245 12.78 19.23 28.23
C ILE A 245 13.88 19.81 29.11
N ALA A 246 14.55 20.84 28.63
CA ALA A 246 15.61 21.51 29.37
C ALA A 246 15.60 23.03 29.14
N ARG A 247 16.19 23.74 30.06
CA ARG A 247 16.52 25.16 29.95
C ARG A 247 17.94 25.44 30.45
N ILE A 248 18.71 26.14 29.66
CA ILE A 248 20.10 26.52 29.96
C ILE A 248 20.18 28.02 30.13
N ASN A 249 20.78 28.47 31.22
CA ASN A 249 21.23 29.85 31.34
C ASN A 249 22.60 29.96 30.66
N LEU A 250 22.67 30.66 29.54
CA LEU A 250 23.87 30.78 28.71
C LEU A 250 25.01 31.59 29.35
N LYS A 251 24.73 32.34 30.45
CA LYS A 251 25.76 33.06 31.20
C LYS A 251 26.37 32.20 32.32
N THR A 252 25.52 31.49 33.06
CA THR A 252 25.97 30.69 34.20
C THR A 252 26.27 29.24 33.82
N LEU A 253 25.86 28.79 32.64
CA LEU A 253 25.96 27.44 32.12
C LEU A 253 25.22 26.39 32.97
N ARG A 254 24.33 26.83 33.84
CA ARG A 254 23.46 25.96 34.61
C ARG A 254 22.29 25.50 33.69
N MET A 255 22.09 24.20 33.61
CA MET A 255 20.98 23.55 32.94
C MET A 255 20.05 22.94 33.98
N ASP A 256 18.77 23.33 33.95
CA ASP A 256 17.69 22.59 34.60
C ASP A 256 17.02 21.70 33.51
N TYR A 257 16.73 20.44 33.83
CA TYR A 257 16.09 19.50 32.88
C TYR A 257 15.09 18.57 33.58
N CYS A 258 14.17 18.04 32.79
CA CYS A 258 13.24 17.00 33.22
C CYS A 258 13.08 16.00 32.08
N ASN A 259 13.25 14.72 32.39
CA ASN A 259 13.04 13.63 31.47
C ASN A 259 11.71 12.92 31.79
N ALA A 260 10.70 13.07 30.95
CA ALA A 260 9.41 12.41 31.08
C ALA A 260 9.38 11.15 30.20
N GLY A 261 10.10 10.09 30.62
CA GLY A 261 10.11 8.79 29.93
C GLY A 261 10.83 8.75 28.59
N HIS A 262 11.64 9.76 28.25
CA HIS A 262 12.35 9.85 26.99
C HIS A 262 13.76 9.23 27.09
N ASN A 263 14.38 8.94 25.93
CA ASN A 263 15.76 8.49 25.85
C ASN A 263 16.69 9.53 26.51
N PRO A 264 17.62 9.11 27.39
CA PRO A 264 18.54 10.05 28.04
C PRO A 264 19.50 10.66 26.99
N PRO A 265 19.65 12.00 26.93
CA PRO A 265 20.60 12.64 26.02
C PRO A 265 22.03 12.21 26.28
N VAL A 266 22.86 12.27 25.25
CA VAL A 266 24.33 12.10 25.44
C VAL A 266 24.96 13.45 25.75
N VAL A 267 25.76 13.52 26.82
CA VAL A 267 26.59 14.66 27.19
C VAL A 267 28.02 14.41 26.74
N ILE A 268 28.60 15.33 26.01
CA ILE A 268 29.97 15.32 25.52
C ILE A 268 30.70 16.50 26.19
N PRO A 269 31.43 16.28 27.30
CA PRO A 269 32.22 17.31 27.95
C PRO A 269 33.40 17.76 27.05
N PRO A 270 34.07 18.86 27.38
CA PRO A 270 35.25 19.34 26.61
C PRO A 270 36.40 18.32 26.55
N ASP A 271 36.50 17.38 27.52
CA ASP A 271 37.47 16.29 27.53
C ASP A 271 37.16 15.18 26.50
N GLY A 272 36.03 15.31 25.79
CA GLY A 272 35.64 14.41 24.71
C GLY A 272 35.14 13.03 25.14
N LYS A 273 34.82 12.80 26.41
CA LYS A 273 34.31 11.51 26.93
C LYS A 273 32.78 11.51 26.97
N PRO A 274 32.08 11.02 25.94
CA PRO A 274 30.64 11.01 25.93
C PRO A 274 30.08 10.07 27.01
N ARG A 275 28.98 10.50 27.62
CA ARG A 275 28.20 9.73 28.58
C ARG A 275 26.73 10.09 28.51
N PHE A 276 25.86 9.17 28.90
CA PHE A 276 24.45 9.50 29.05
C PHE A 276 24.24 10.47 30.22
N LEU A 277 23.35 11.45 30.03
CA LEU A 277 22.90 12.33 31.08
C LEU A 277 22.17 11.49 32.15
N PRO A 278 22.55 11.55 33.43
CA PRO A 278 21.73 10.94 34.48
C PRO A 278 20.33 11.56 34.46
N VAL A 279 19.29 10.74 34.53
CA VAL A 279 17.90 11.20 34.52
C VAL A 279 17.09 10.47 35.58
N LYS A 280 16.17 11.19 36.23
CA LYS A 280 15.19 10.58 37.11
C LYS A 280 14.12 9.84 36.36
N SER A 281 13.58 8.79 36.94
CA SER A 281 12.52 7.99 36.39
C SER A 281 11.18 8.71 36.57
N ASN A 282 10.77 9.52 35.60
CA ASN A 282 9.42 10.07 35.48
C ASN A 282 8.61 9.29 34.43
N LEU A 283 7.27 9.33 34.51
CA LEU A 283 6.39 8.77 33.48
C LEU A 283 6.38 9.66 32.26
N ALA A 284 6.09 9.05 31.09
CA ALA A 284 5.80 9.80 29.89
C ALA A 284 4.57 10.71 30.09
N ALA A 285 4.57 11.87 29.45
CA ALA A 285 3.50 12.86 29.61
C ALA A 285 2.20 12.36 28.96
N GLY A 286 1.08 12.50 29.67
CA GLY A 286 -0.24 12.04 29.24
C GLY A 286 -0.65 10.67 29.76
N LEU A 287 0.27 9.89 30.38
CA LEU A 287 -0.06 8.58 30.97
C LEU A 287 -0.87 8.68 32.25
N LEU A 288 -0.58 9.66 33.08
CA LEU A 288 -1.24 9.83 34.37
C LEU A 288 -1.41 11.31 34.69
N GLU A 289 -2.66 11.75 34.84
CA GLU A 289 -2.94 13.13 35.29
C GLU A 289 -2.29 13.42 36.64
N GLN A 290 -1.84 14.68 36.80
CA GLN A 290 -1.25 15.18 38.03
C GLN A 290 -0.03 14.38 38.55
N PHE A 291 0.68 13.66 37.66
CA PHE A 291 1.91 12.97 38.02
C PHE A 291 2.93 13.98 38.59
N PRO A 292 3.58 13.66 39.74
CA PRO A 292 4.53 14.57 40.41
C PRO A 292 5.90 14.52 39.71
N TYR A 293 6.11 15.28 38.66
CA TYR A 293 7.38 15.35 37.94
C TYR A 293 8.50 15.90 38.80
N GLU A 294 9.66 15.28 38.69
CA GLU A 294 10.89 15.76 39.30
C GLU A 294 11.84 16.30 38.22
N ALA A 295 12.32 17.53 38.45
CA ALA A 295 13.33 18.15 37.61
C ALA A 295 14.71 18.06 38.32
N GLU A 296 15.75 18.04 37.50
CA GLU A 296 17.14 17.96 37.93
C GLU A 296 17.92 19.16 37.42
N HIS A 297 19.14 19.34 37.86
CA HIS A 297 20.02 20.37 37.35
C HIS A 297 21.47 19.87 37.27
N ILE A 298 22.22 20.47 36.35
CA ILE A 298 23.65 20.24 36.18
C ILE A 298 24.33 21.55 35.80
N ASP A 299 25.51 21.78 36.32
CA ASP A 299 26.40 22.86 35.87
C ASP A 299 27.28 22.31 34.75
N LEU A 300 27.22 22.96 33.59
CA LEU A 300 27.93 22.55 32.38
C LEU A 300 29.26 23.31 32.29
N GLU A 301 30.27 22.68 31.70
CA GLU A 301 31.53 23.33 31.36
C GLU A 301 31.43 24.03 30.01
N PRO A 302 32.11 25.19 29.79
CA PRO A 302 32.15 25.79 28.45
C PRO A 302 32.67 24.82 27.41
N GLY A 303 31.95 24.71 26.30
CA GLY A 303 32.25 23.75 25.23
C GLY A 303 31.55 22.39 25.36
N THR A 304 30.82 22.17 26.47
CA THR A 304 30.00 20.96 26.62
C THR A 304 28.92 20.92 25.51
N ARG A 305 28.76 19.74 24.92
CA ARG A 305 27.71 19.45 23.91
C ARG A 305 26.71 18.44 24.48
N LEU A 306 25.44 18.65 24.20
CA LEU A 306 24.37 17.69 24.47
C LEU A 306 23.78 17.23 23.13
N VAL A 307 23.54 15.91 23.01
CA VAL A 307 22.83 15.31 21.87
C VAL A 307 21.59 14.62 22.41
N ALA A 308 20.42 15.21 22.14
CA ALA A 308 19.11 14.60 22.39
C ALA A 308 18.62 13.93 21.11
N TYR A 309 17.93 12.80 21.24
CA TYR A 309 17.51 11.98 20.12
C TYR A 309 16.27 11.15 20.47
N THR A 310 15.47 10.77 19.48
CA THR A 310 14.35 9.84 19.64
C THR A 310 14.80 8.40 19.37
N ASP A 311 13.98 7.44 19.79
CA ASP A 311 14.27 6.00 19.65
C ASP A 311 14.47 5.56 18.19
N GLY A 312 13.85 6.25 17.22
CA GLY A 312 14.10 5.98 15.80
C GLY A 312 15.57 6.10 15.37
N VAL A 313 16.44 6.72 16.20
CA VAL A 313 17.89 6.68 15.98
C VAL A 313 18.47 5.33 16.38
N THR A 314 18.16 4.86 17.60
CA THR A 314 18.71 3.62 18.15
C THR A 314 17.99 2.38 17.68
N GLU A 315 16.73 2.49 17.29
CA GLU A 315 15.91 1.41 16.75
C GLU A 315 15.95 1.32 15.21
N ALA A 316 16.73 2.16 14.54
CA ALA A 316 16.94 2.05 13.09
C ALA A 316 17.49 0.67 12.75
N GLU A 317 16.84 -0.01 11.78
CA GLU A 317 17.15 -1.39 11.38
C GLU A 317 17.93 -1.46 10.07
N ASN A 318 18.77 -2.48 9.92
CA ASN A 318 19.39 -2.86 8.67
C ASN A 318 18.68 -4.09 8.04
N ASP A 319 19.12 -4.52 6.85
CA ASP A 319 18.55 -5.69 6.14
C ASP A 319 18.67 -7.02 6.93
N ARG A 320 19.47 -7.06 8.00
CA ARG A 320 19.62 -8.22 8.90
C ARG A 320 18.73 -8.11 10.14
N LEU A 321 17.88 -7.08 10.22
CA LEU A 321 17.05 -6.75 11.39
C LEU A 321 17.89 -6.50 12.66
N GLU A 322 19.13 -6.03 12.50
CA GLU A 322 19.95 -5.57 13.60
C GLU A 322 19.63 -4.10 13.87
N LEU A 323 19.51 -3.72 15.14
CA LEU A 323 19.30 -2.34 15.54
C LEU A 323 20.62 -1.55 15.52
N TYR A 324 20.54 -0.26 15.21
CA TYR A 324 21.68 0.66 15.32
C TYR A 324 22.24 0.67 16.75
N GLY A 325 21.39 0.84 17.73
CA GLY A 325 21.69 0.71 19.15
C GLY A 325 22.47 1.89 19.74
N GLU A 326 22.49 1.95 21.07
CA GLU A 326 23.20 2.97 21.83
C GLU A 326 24.71 2.90 21.65
N GLU A 327 25.28 1.70 21.47
CA GLU A 327 26.74 1.53 21.31
C GLU A 327 27.24 2.25 20.06
N ARG A 328 26.55 2.09 18.90
CA ARG A 328 26.91 2.78 17.66
C ARG A 328 26.68 4.28 17.75
N LEU A 329 25.63 4.71 18.45
CA LEU A 329 25.40 6.13 18.72
C LEU A 329 26.58 6.71 19.53
N MET A 330 26.97 6.04 20.63
CA MET A 330 28.10 6.47 21.46
C MET A 330 29.42 6.49 20.68
N GLU A 331 29.63 5.57 19.75
CA GLU A 331 30.81 5.57 18.89
C GLU A 331 30.76 6.74 17.89
N ALA A 332 29.59 7.01 17.27
CA ALA A 332 29.42 8.13 16.36
C ALA A 332 29.70 9.48 17.03
N VAL A 333 29.24 9.67 18.27
CA VAL A 333 29.48 10.93 19.03
C VAL A 333 30.92 11.03 19.56
N ARG A 334 31.61 9.93 19.80
CA ARG A 334 33.00 9.91 20.25
C ARG A 334 33.97 10.48 19.20
N HIS A 335 33.64 10.36 17.94
CA HIS A 335 34.46 10.83 16.83
C HIS A 335 34.11 12.26 16.37
N LEU A 336 33.30 13.00 17.14
CA LEU A 336 32.98 14.39 16.85
C LEU A 336 34.16 15.30 17.27
N GLU A 337 34.53 16.19 16.38
CA GLU A 337 35.56 17.20 16.66
C GLU A 337 34.98 18.32 17.55
N ALA A 338 35.79 18.86 18.45
CA ALA A 338 35.32 19.87 19.45
C ALA A 338 34.86 21.18 18.78
N ASP A 339 35.46 21.56 17.65
CA ASP A 339 35.20 22.83 16.94
C ASP A 339 34.07 22.71 15.89
N MET A 340 33.51 21.49 15.68
CA MET A 340 32.44 21.24 14.73
C MET A 340 31.16 22.00 15.10
N ASP A 341 30.51 22.63 14.12
CA ASP A 341 29.21 23.29 14.33
C ASP A 341 28.09 22.26 14.52
N GLU A 342 27.01 22.68 15.20
CA GLU A 342 25.92 21.77 15.61
C GLU A 342 25.15 21.19 14.43
N LYS A 343 25.10 21.88 13.29
CA LYS A 343 24.50 21.37 12.06
C LYS A 343 25.29 20.19 11.51
N THR A 344 26.59 20.31 11.45
CA THR A 344 27.51 19.26 10.98
C THR A 344 27.46 18.06 11.92
N VAL A 345 27.38 18.29 13.25
CA VAL A 345 27.20 17.22 14.25
C VAL A 345 25.94 16.40 13.99
N VAL A 346 24.79 17.06 13.90
CA VAL A 346 23.50 16.41 13.63
C VAL A 346 23.55 15.64 12.32
N GLN A 347 24.12 16.21 11.27
CA GLN A 347 24.26 15.55 9.99
C GLN A 347 25.17 14.32 10.03
N ARG A 348 26.29 14.37 10.76
CA ARG A 348 27.19 13.21 10.91
C ARG A 348 26.50 12.06 11.63
N ILE A 349 25.77 12.32 12.70
CA ILE A 349 25.02 11.28 13.42
C ILE A 349 23.96 10.68 12.51
N TYR A 350 23.19 11.51 11.80
CA TYR A 350 22.20 11.05 10.86
C TYR A 350 22.78 10.21 9.72
N GLN A 351 23.93 10.61 9.15
CA GLN A 351 24.62 9.85 8.11
C GLN A 351 25.17 8.52 8.64
N SER A 352 25.59 8.46 9.92
CA SER A 352 25.99 7.18 10.54
C SER A 352 24.82 6.20 10.59
N VAL A 353 23.63 6.68 10.99
CA VAL A 353 22.39 5.86 10.99
C VAL A 353 22.04 5.42 9.56
N LYS A 354 22.04 6.34 8.60
CA LYS A 354 21.73 6.02 7.19
C LYS A 354 22.70 5.03 6.57
N SER A 355 23.99 5.14 6.90
CA SER A 355 25.00 4.20 6.42
C SER A 355 24.81 2.79 7.01
N PHE A 356 24.37 2.70 8.26
CA PHE A 356 24.07 1.43 8.92
C PHE A 356 22.83 0.77 8.32
N THR A 357 21.76 1.53 8.06
CA THR A 357 20.50 1.00 7.49
C THR A 357 20.65 0.60 6.02
N ALA A 358 21.66 1.13 5.31
CA ALA A 358 22.01 0.80 3.92
C ALA A 358 20.80 0.81 2.95
N GLY A 359 19.80 1.64 3.22
CA GLY A 359 18.58 1.77 2.42
C GLY A 359 17.41 0.91 2.88
N HIS A 360 17.54 0.19 4.00
CA HIS A 360 16.39 -0.45 4.64
C HIS A 360 15.30 0.60 4.95
N PRO A 361 14.00 0.29 4.75
CA PRO A 361 12.91 1.22 5.04
C PRO A 361 12.94 1.71 6.48
N GLN A 362 12.77 3.02 6.67
CA GLN A 362 12.74 3.64 7.98
C GLN A 362 11.48 3.20 8.74
N SER A 363 11.66 2.63 9.93
CA SER A 363 10.59 2.09 10.78
C SER A 363 9.92 3.17 11.63
N ASP A 364 10.69 4.15 12.13
CA ASP A 364 10.20 5.24 12.99
C ASP A 364 10.78 6.59 12.62
N ASP A 365 10.19 7.67 13.15
CA ASP A 365 10.66 9.02 12.96
C ASP A 365 12.06 9.17 13.58
N ILE A 366 12.96 9.89 12.93
CA ILE A 366 14.32 10.13 13.43
C ILE A 366 14.45 11.60 13.77
N THR A 367 14.60 11.89 15.06
CA THR A 367 14.91 13.23 15.55
C THR A 367 16.25 13.27 16.24
N ILE A 368 17.07 14.24 15.89
CA ILE A 368 18.39 14.48 16.49
C ILE A 368 18.52 15.97 16.74
N MET A 369 18.87 16.36 17.96
CA MET A 369 19.16 17.74 18.33
C MET A 369 20.53 17.81 19.02
N SER A 370 21.35 18.76 18.59
CA SER A 370 22.62 19.06 19.25
C SER A 370 22.60 20.47 19.81
N VAL A 371 23.05 20.61 21.06
CA VAL A 371 23.14 21.89 21.78
C VAL A 371 24.54 22.01 22.36
N ARG A 372 25.24 23.14 22.11
CA ARG A 372 26.58 23.41 22.66
C ARG A 372 26.58 24.70 23.48
N VAL A 373 27.25 24.71 24.62
CA VAL A 373 27.38 25.86 25.55
C VAL A 373 28.83 26.31 25.71
#